data_fc53c1eda2bebf44121f985f1477abfe
#
_entry.id   fc53c1eda2bebf44121f985f1477abfe
#
_cell.length_a   1.000
_cell.length_b   1.000
_cell.length_c   1.000
_cell.angle_alpha   90.00
_cell.angle_beta   90.00
_cell.angle_gamma   90.00
#
_symmetry.space_group_name_H-M   'P 1'
#
loop_
_entity.id
_entity.type
_entity.pdbx_description
1 polymer ?
#
loop_
_entity_poly.entity_id
_entity_poly.type
_entity_poly.pdbx_seq_one_letter_code
_entity_poly.pdbx_strand_id
1 'polypeptide(L)'
;MEHHQRWLSINISRIGYMKLKILLIFLFFSNFSFAYDFMPFDINTRKAIETKYLNQSLIISFWSIDCPYCIEDLKKLGKVLTKNTSVKLITVCVDGKESAKKAERILSQANLPQHEQYQYAEVDEDRLRYSIDPNWYGELPRTYFYDATHQVTPLSGKISKAFLDKWFKK
;
A
#
# COMPACT_ATOMS: atom_id res chain seq x y z
N MET A 1 -56.71 12.81 -36.52
CA MET A 1 -55.26 12.92 -36.79
C MET A 1 -54.45 13.58 -35.68
N GLU A 2 -55.04 14.26 -34.70
CA GLU A 2 -54.31 14.93 -33.61
C GLU A 2 -53.86 13.99 -32.45
N HIS A 3 -54.51 12.87 -32.23
CA HIS A 3 -54.12 11.95 -31.14
C HIS A 3 -52.82 11.19 -31.37
N HIS A 4 -52.38 11.02 -32.64
CA HIS A 4 -51.15 10.28 -32.96
C HIS A 4 -49.90 11.13 -32.78
N GLN A 5 -49.94 12.43 -32.94
CA GLN A 5 -48.83 13.35 -32.76
C GLN A 5 -48.46 13.55 -31.29
N ARG A 6 -49.45 13.45 -30.39
CA ARG A 6 -49.22 13.68 -28.94
C ARG A 6 -48.42 12.54 -28.24
N TRP A 7 -48.55 11.31 -28.76
CA TRP A 7 -47.80 10.16 -28.23
C TRP A 7 -46.32 10.14 -28.61
N LEU A 8 -45.99 10.65 -29.78
CA LEU A 8 -44.60 10.73 -30.28
C LEU A 8 -43.78 11.77 -29.53
N SER A 9 -44.37 12.92 -29.19
CA SER A 9 -43.66 13.98 -28.46
C SER A 9 -43.34 13.64 -27.01
N ILE A 10 -44.22 12.86 -26.34
CA ILE A 10 -44.03 12.43 -24.95
C ILE A 10 -42.90 11.37 -24.84
N ASN A 11 -42.75 10.51 -25.85
CA ASN A 11 -41.73 9.46 -25.85
C ASN A 11 -40.31 9.99 -26.09
N ILE A 12 -40.15 11.00 -26.96
CA ILE A 12 -38.86 11.60 -27.26
C ILE A 12 -38.30 12.36 -26.04
N SER A 13 -39.15 13.08 -25.32
CA SER A 13 -38.71 13.81 -24.11
C SER A 13 -38.30 12.86 -22.94
N ARG A 14 -39.02 11.75 -22.76
CA ARG A 14 -38.66 10.76 -21.74
C ARG A 14 -37.34 10.03 -22.04
N ILE A 15 -37.10 9.71 -23.31
CA ILE A 15 -35.82 9.08 -23.72
C ILE A 15 -34.64 10.05 -23.56
N GLY A 16 -34.83 11.33 -23.82
CA GLY A 16 -33.82 12.38 -23.59
C GLY A 16 -33.47 12.55 -22.13
N TYR A 17 -34.49 12.59 -21.24
CA TYR A 17 -34.28 12.71 -19.78
C TYR A 17 -33.60 11.47 -19.19
N MET A 18 -33.93 10.27 -19.68
CA MET A 18 -33.33 9.03 -19.20
C MET A 18 -31.87 8.92 -19.65
N LYS A 19 -31.53 9.29 -20.87
CA LYS A 19 -30.15 9.36 -21.38
C LYS A 19 -29.32 10.41 -20.63
N LEU A 20 -29.90 11.57 -20.33
CA LEU A 20 -29.26 12.64 -19.60
C LEU A 20 -28.98 12.23 -18.12
N LYS A 21 -29.92 11.53 -17.46
CA LYS A 21 -29.72 10.99 -16.12
C LYS A 21 -28.63 9.93 -16.07
N ILE A 22 -28.56 9.04 -17.05
CA ILE A 22 -27.51 8.02 -17.15
C ILE A 22 -26.14 8.68 -17.39
N LEU A 23 -26.07 9.70 -18.23
CA LEU A 23 -24.85 10.47 -18.47
C LEU A 23 -24.36 11.20 -17.21
N LEU A 24 -25.27 11.79 -16.43
CA LEU A 24 -24.93 12.46 -15.16
C LEU A 24 -24.47 11.46 -14.08
N ILE A 25 -25.03 10.26 -14.04
CA ILE A 25 -24.58 9.19 -13.11
C ILE A 25 -23.17 8.73 -13.49
N PHE A 26 -22.86 8.60 -14.79
CA PHE A 26 -21.50 8.25 -15.25
C PHE A 26 -20.44 9.31 -14.93
N LEU A 27 -20.80 10.60 -14.90
CA LEU A 27 -19.89 11.68 -14.53
C LEU A 27 -19.57 11.72 -13.04
N PHE A 28 -20.42 11.18 -12.17
CA PHE A 28 -20.18 11.09 -10.72
C PHE A 28 -19.26 9.92 -10.33
N PHE A 29 -19.07 8.92 -11.18
CA PHE A 29 -18.22 7.77 -10.88
C PHE A 29 -16.73 7.93 -11.29
N SER A 30 -16.35 9.07 -11.87
CA SER A 30 -15.05 9.20 -12.55
C SER A 30 -13.89 9.74 -11.71
N ASN A 31 -13.97 9.89 -10.38
CA ASN A 31 -12.83 10.44 -9.61
C ASN A 31 -12.63 9.79 -8.24
N PHE A 32 -12.66 8.46 -8.15
CA PHE A 32 -11.99 7.82 -7.02
C PHE A 32 -10.52 7.56 -7.40
N SER A 33 -9.74 8.63 -7.51
CA SER A 33 -8.28 8.52 -7.41
C SER A 33 -7.98 8.21 -5.93
N PHE A 34 -7.63 6.97 -5.62
CA PHE A 34 -6.94 6.68 -4.38
C PHE A 34 -5.55 7.32 -4.49
N ALA A 35 -5.41 8.54 -3.98
CA ALA A 35 -4.09 9.11 -3.75
C ALA A 35 -3.45 8.30 -2.61
N TYR A 36 -2.35 7.63 -2.90
CA TYR A 36 -1.51 7.03 -1.89
C TYR A 36 -0.77 8.15 -1.16
N ASP A 37 -1.19 8.46 0.05
CA ASP A 37 -0.53 9.48 0.87
C ASP A 37 0.51 8.80 1.75
N PHE A 38 1.79 9.08 1.48
CA PHE A 38 2.88 8.56 2.29
C PHE A 38 3.00 9.35 3.58
N MET A 39 2.90 8.65 4.70
CA MET A 39 3.18 9.24 6.00
C MET A 39 4.71 9.44 6.18
N PRO A 40 5.13 10.50 6.86
CA PRO A 40 6.54 10.72 7.13
C PRO A 40 7.09 9.65 8.09
N PHE A 41 8.24 9.07 7.75
CA PHE A 41 8.98 8.14 8.61
C PHE A 41 10.17 8.86 9.22
N ASP A 42 10.13 9.09 10.52
CA ASP A 42 11.18 9.72 11.33
C ASP A 42 11.75 8.77 12.39
N ILE A 43 12.69 9.26 13.23
CA ILE A 43 13.38 8.48 14.26
C ILE A 43 12.46 7.86 15.33
N ASN A 44 11.23 8.36 15.49
CA ASN A 44 10.26 7.87 16.47
C ASN A 44 9.21 6.95 15.84
N THR A 45 9.10 6.97 14.52
CA THR A 45 8.00 6.34 13.80
C THR A 45 7.98 4.83 13.97
N ARG A 46 9.15 4.16 13.94
CA ARG A 46 9.22 2.71 14.17
C ARG A 46 8.63 2.33 15.53
N LYS A 47 9.03 3.01 16.59
CA LYS A 47 8.51 2.75 17.94
C LYS A 47 7.01 3.01 18.06
N ALA A 48 6.52 4.06 17.40
CA ALA A 48 5.08 4.36 17.35
C ALA A 48 4.29 3.24 16.65
N ILE A 49 4.80 2.71 15.53
CA ILE A 49 4.20 1.57 14.80
C ILE A 49 4.19 0.32 15.70
N GLU A 50 5.31 -0.03 16.32
CA GLU A 50 5.42 -1.17 17.22
C GLU A 50 4.42 -1.08 18.38
N THR A 51 4.26 0.10 18.97
CA THR A 51 3.28 0.35 20.04
C THR A 51 1.84 0.23 19.53
N LYS A 52 1.54 0.78 18.36
CA LYS A 52 0.20 0.74 17.74
C LYS A 52 -0.27 -0.69 17.47
N TYR A 53 0.66 -1.56 17.07
CA TYR A 53 0.36 -2.94 16.69
C TYR A 53 0.80 -3.98 17.74
N LEU A 54 0.95 -3.55 19.00
CA LEU A 54 1.29 -4.45 20.10
C LEU A 54 0.29 -5.63 20.16
N ASN A 55 0.79 -6.84 20.36
CA ASN A 55 0.03 -8.09 20.37
C ASN A 55 -0.60 -8.47 19.03
N GLN A 56 -0.12 -7.91 17.91
CA GLN A 56 -0.54 -8.27 16.56
C GLN A 56 0.70 -8.66 15.74
N SER A 57 0.54 -9.66 14.88
CA SER A 57 1.59 -9.96 13.90
C SER A 57 1.73 -8.81 12.92
N LEU A 58 2.97 -8.36 12.71
CA LEU A 58 3.30 -7.17 11.93
C LEU A 58 4.50 -7.45 11.02
N ILE A 59 4.46 -6.92 9.82
CA ILE A 59 5.60 -6.89 8.90
C ILE A 59 5.91 -5.43 8.57
N ILE A 60 7.16 -5.00 8.79
CA ILE A 60 7.67 -3.70 8.35
C ILE A 60 8.71 -3.96 7.26
N SER A 61 8.44 -3.51 6.03
CA SER A 61 9.32 -3.71 4.88
C SER A 61 9.90 -2.38 4.41
N PHE A 62 11.21 -2.24 4.51
CA PHE A 62 11.98 -1.12 3.96
C PHE A 62 12.41 -1.46 2.54
N TRP A 63 12.16 -0.53 1.62
CA TRP A 63 12.33 -0.75 0.19
C TRP A 63 12.67 0.55 -0.54
N SER A 64 13.27 0.45 -1.74
CA SER A 64 13.58 1.58 -2.62
C SER A 64 12.98 1.38 -4.01
N ILE A 65 12.70 2.49 -4.68
CA ILE A 65 12.18 2.52 -6.06
C ILE A 65 13.15 1.93 -7.09
N ASP A 66 14.43 1.89 -6.78
CA ASP A 66 15.47 1.37 -7.65
C ASP A 66 16.02 0.00 -7.20
N CYS A 67 15.29 -0.68 -6.29
CA CYS A 67 15.64 -1.99 -5.77
C CYS A 67 14.74 -3.09 -6.40
N PRO A 68 15.19 -3.82 -7.44
CA PRO A 68 14.37 -4.85 -8.09
C PRO A 68 13.92 -5.96 -7.15
N TYR A 69 14.78 -6.39 -6.23
CA TYR A 69 14.47 -7.42 -5.24
C TYR A 69 13.43 -6.96 -4.23
N CYS A 70 13.41 -5.66 -3.89
CA CYS A 70 12.37 -5.08 -3.06
C CYS A 70 10.99 -5.19 -3.72
N ILE A 71 10.92 -4.86 -5.02
CA ILE A 71 9.67 -4.94 -5.78
C ILE A 71 9.17 -6.39 -5.88
N GLU A 72 10.08 -7.36 -6.08
CA GLU A 72 9.73 -8.78 -6.05
C GLU A 72 9.16 -9.20 -4.69
N ASP A 73 9.76 -8.74 -3.59
CA ASP A 73 9.34 -9.11 -2.24
C ASP A 73 8.00 -8.45 -1.87
N LEU A 74 7.74 -7.20 -2.26
CA LEU A 74 6.42 -6.57 -2.13
C LEU A 74 5.33 -7.40 -2.82
N LYS A 75 5.58 -7.89 -4.05
CA LYS A 75 4.64 -8.75 -4.76
C LYS A 75 4.43 -10.11 -4.07
N LYS A 76 5.47 -10.69 -3.46
CA LYS A 76 5.34 -11.93 -2.66
C LYS A 76 4.51 -11.69 -1.41
N LEU A 77 4.77 -10.60 -0.69
CA LEU A 77 4.00 -10.19 0.49
C LEU A 77 2.52 -9.99 0.13
N GLY A 78 2.23 -9.31 -0.98
CA GLY A 78 0.86 -9.15 -1.47
C GLY A 78 0.13 -10.49 -1.63
N LYS A 79 0.78 -11.47 -2.28
CA LYS A 79 0.20 -12.81 -2.50
C LYS A 79 -0.09 -13.59 -1.21
N VAL A 80 0.78 -13.48 -0.20
CA VAL A 80 0.59 -14.25 1.05
C VAL A 80 -0.36 -13.54 2.00
N LEU A 81 -0.36 -12.21 2.02
CA LEU A 81 -1.19 -11.42 2.93
C LEU A 81 -2.67 -11.38 2.53
N THR A 82 -3.00 -11.58 1.25
CA THR A 82 -4.39 -11.77 0.82
C THR A 82 -5.06 -12.98 1.50
N LYS A 83 -4.26 -13.98 1.92
CA LYS A 83 -4.73 -15.18 2.62
C LYS A 83 -4.53 -15.11 4.14
N ASN A 84 -3.76 -14.12 4.62
CA ASN A 84 -3.37 -13.96 6.04
C ASN A 84 -3.71 -12.54 6.51
N THR A 85 -4.99 -12.22 6.54
CA THR A 85 -5.52 -10.86 6.78
C THR A 85 -5.33 -10.35 8.20
N SER A 86 -4.99 -11.24 9.15
CA SER A 86 -4.67 -10.86 10.54
C SER A 86 -3.30 -10.19 10.68
N VAL A 87 -2.40 -10.40 9.72
CA VAL A 87 -1.05 -9.81 9.74
C VAL A 87 -1.11 -8.39 9.17
N LYS A 88 -0.57 -7.44 9.90
CA LYS A 88 -0.46 -6.04 9.47
C LYS A 88 0.79 -5.86 8.61
N LEU A 89 0.67 -5.05 7.56
CA LEU A 89 1.78 -4.67 6.71
C LEU A 89 2.01 -3.17 6.82
N ILE A 90 3.27 -2.82 6.97
CA ILE A 90 3.78 -1.46 6.85
C ILE A 90 4.85 -1.47 5.77
N THR A 91 4.77 -0.57 4.82
CA THR A 91 5.83 -0.35 3.82
C THR A 91 6.50 0.99 4.08
N VAL A 92 7.82 1.01 4.02
CA VAL A 92 8.63 2.22 4.22
C VAL A 92 9.53 2.40 3.00
N CYS A 93 9.23 3.39 2.17
CA CYS A 93 10.11 3.79 1.08
C CYS A 93 11.28 4.62 1.64
N VAL A 94 12.51 4.18 1.38
CA VAL A 94 13.70 4.89 1.88
C VAL A 94 14.11 6.07 1.00
N ASP A 95 13.54 6.18 -0.20
CA ASP A 95 13.80 7.32 -1.08
C ASP A 95 13.05 8.56 -0.61
N GLY A 96 13.59 9.74 -0.91
CA GLY A 96 13.00 11.03 -0.52
C GLY A 96 11.64 11.32 -1.19
N LYS A 97 10.99 12.39 -0.74
CA LYS A 97 9.63 12.79 -1.16
C LYS A 97 9.48 13.01 -2.67
N GLU A 98 10.54 13.35 -3.37
CA GLU A 98 10.59 13.54 -4.82
C GLU A 98 10.26 12.26 -5.59
N SER A 99 10.49 11.10 -4.98
CA SER A 99 10.20 9.77 -5.56
C SER A 99 8.76 9.30 -5.35
N ALA A 100 7.93 10.01 -4.59
CA ALA A 100 6.60 9.57 -4.14
C ALA A 100 5.70 9.04 -5.28
N LYS A 101 5.62 9.75 -6.43
CA LYS A 101 4.83 9.30 -7.58
C LYS A 101 5.31 7.97 -8.18
N LYS A 102 6.63 7.73 -8.18
CA LYS A 102 7.21 6.47 -8.66
C LYS A 102 6.94 5.35 -7.65
N ALA A 103 7.10 5.64 -6.37
CA ALA A 103 6.81 4.73 -5.27
C ALA A 103 5.33 4.31 -5.26
N GLU A 104 4.38 5.24 -5.39
CA GLU A 104 2.95 4.97 -5.51
C GLU A 104 2.64 4.00 -6.65
N ARG A 105 3.22 4.24 -7.83
CA ARG A 105 3.04 3.36 -9.00
C ARG A 105 3.54 1.95 -8.74
N ILE A 106 4.67 1.79 -8.07
CA ILE A 106 5.23 0.48 -7.71
C ILE A 106 4.32 -0.25 -6.74
N LEU A 107 3.86 0.42 -5.68
CA LEU A 107 2.97 -0.18 -4.67
C LEU A 107 1.62 -0.57 -5.28
N SER A 108 1.04 0.24 -6.17
CA SER A 108 -0.20 -0.10 -6.86
C SER A 108 -0.10 -1.38 -7.71
N GLN A 109 1.10 -1.68 -8.24
CA GLN A 109 1.37 -2.88 -9.04
C GLN A 109 1.72 -4.12 -8.20
N ALA A 110 1.96 -3.96 -6.90
CA ALA A 110 2.34 -5.06 -6.02
C ALA A 110 1.15 -5.86 -5.48
N ASN A 111 -0.10 -5.42 -5.74
CA ASN A 111 -1.34 -6.03 -5.25
C ASN A 111 -1.33 -6.26 -3.72
N LEU A 112 -0.83 -5.29 -2.98
CA LEU A 112 -0.80 -5.34 -1.53
C LEU A 112 -2.21 -5.15 -0.97
N PRO A 113 -2.58 -5.83 0.16
CA PRO A 113 -3.79 -5.49 0.89
C PRO A 113 -3.71 -4.05 1.42
N GLN A 114 -4.82 -3.53 1.93
CA GLN A 114 -4.81 -2.22 2.60
C GLN A 114 -3.74 -2.21 3.69
N HIS A 115 -2.82 -1.25 3.64
CA HIS A 115 -1.66 -1.13 4.53
C HIS A 115 -1.27 0.33 4.73
N GLU A 116 -0.48 0.58 5.76
CA GLU A 116 0.11 1.91 5.98
C GLU A 116 1.40 2.04 5.19
N GLN A 117 1.60 3.22 4.61
CA GLN A 117 2.73 3.52 3.75
C GLN A 117 3.47 4.73 4.31
N TYR A 118 4.75 4.55 4.48
CA TYR A 118 5.65 5.59 4.96
C TYR A 118 6.74 5.87 3.94
N GLN A 119 7.29 7.07 4.03
CA GLN A 119 8.44 7.49 3.25
C GLN A 119 9.40 8.26 4.16
N TYR A 120 10.70 8.10 3.95
CA TYR A 120 11.71 8.81 4.74
C TYR A 120 11.46 10.31 4.71
N ALA A 121 11.42 10.93 5.90
CA ALA A 121 11.23 12.36 6.10
C ALA A 121 12.52 13.07 6.51
N GLU A 122 13.49 12.32 7.04
CA GLU A 122 14.77 12.84 7.52
C GLU A 122 15.75 13.06 6.37
N VAL A 123 16.57 14.12 6.49
CA VAL A 123 17.66 14.40 5.56
C VAL A 123 18.91 13.56 5.91
N ASP A 124 19.08 13.23 7.20
CA ASP A 124 20.17 12.38 7.70
C ASP A 124 19.73 10.91 7.72
N GLU A 125 19.86 10.27 6.57
CA GLU A 125 19.47 8.87 6.37
C GLU A 125 20.26 7.90 7.25
N ASP A 126 21.54 8.17 7.50
CA ASP A 126 22.38 7.31 8.33
C ASP A 126 21.94 7.32 9.78
N ARG A 127 21.61 8.50 10.30
CA ARG A 127 21.06 8.64 11.65
C ARG A 127 19.72 7.95 11.78
N LEU A 128 18.84 8.11 10.79
CA LEU A 128 17.54 7.47 10.77
C LEU A 128 17.69 5.94 10.73
N ARG A 129 18.53 5.42 9.84
CA ARG A 129 18.84 4.00 9.71
C ARG A 129 19.40 3.42 11.02
N TYR A 130 20.36 4.12 11.65
CA TYR A 130 20.92 3.71 12.94
C TYR A 130 19.85 3.66 14.06
N SER A 131 18.90 4.59 14.04
CA SER A 131 17.77 4.59 14.99
C SER A 131 16.81 3.41 14.79
N ILE A 132 16.69 2.92 13.56
CA ILE A 132 15.89 1.75 13.22
C ILE A 132 16.58 0.48 13.75
N ASP A 133 17.83 0.27 13.35
CA ASP A 133 18.63 -0.90 13.77
C ASP A 133 20.12 -0.58 13.59
N PRO A 134 20.89 -0.46 14.69
CA PRO A 134 22.33 -0.21 14.62
C PRO A 134 23.12 -1.26 13.85
N ASN A 135 22.60 -2.47 13.68
CA ASN A 135 23.22 -3.55 12.93
C ASN A 135 22.80 -3.62 11.47
N TRP A 136 21.95 -2.70 11.01
CA TRP A 136 21.57 -2.60 9.61
C TRP A 136 22.46 -1.59 8.87
N TYR A 137 23.20 -2.05 7.87
CA TYR A 137 24.16 -1.22 7.11
C TYR A 137 23.55 -0.61 5.83
N GLY A 138 22.21 -0.64 5.68
CA GLY A 138 21.50 -0.02 4.56
C GLY A 138 21.19 -0.96 3.41
N GLU A 139 21.56 -2.24 3.51
CA GLU A 139 21.22 -3.22 2.49
C GLU A 139 19.69 -3.41 2.37
N LEU A 140 19.20 -3.47 1.12
CA LEU A 140 17.79 -3.62 0.77
C LEU A 140 17.56 -4.89 -0.08
N PRO A 141 16.38 -5.51 0.03
CA PRO A 141 15.29 -5.22 0.96
C PRO A 141 15.66 -5.50 2.41
N ARG A 142 15.12 -4.73 3.34
CA ARG A 142 15.18 -5.01 4.78
C ARG A 142 13.78 -5.18 5.33
N THR A 143 13.49 -6.33 5.93
CA THR A 143 12.15 -6.63 6.44
C THR A 143 12.21 -7.12 7.88
N TYR A 144 11.34 -6.59 8.71
CA TYR A 144 11.17 -7.01 10.10
C TYR A 144 9.84 -7.73 10.25
N PHE A 145 9.90 -8.97 10.71
CA PHE A 145 8.74 -9.81 10.95
C PHE A 145 8.50 -9.91 12.45
N TYR A 146 7.38 -9.39 12.93
CA TYR A 146 6.96 -9.45 14.33
C TYR A 146 5.86 -10.49 14.46
N ASP A 147 6.03 -11.48 15.31
CA ASP A 147 4.95 -12.39 15.66
C ASP A 147 3.96 -11.75 16.66
N ALA A 148 2.89 -12.46 17.03
CA ALA A 148 1.87 -11.94 17.94
C ALA A 148 2.40 -11.63 19.35
N THR A 149 3.56 -12.19 19.74
CA THR A 149 4.24 -11.86 20.99
C THR A 149 5.26 -10.73 20.85
N HIS A 150 5.28 -10.11 19.66
CA HIS A 150 6.22 -9.06 19.27
C HIS A 150 7.70 -9.48 19.29
N GLN A 151 7.98 -10.77 19.20
CA GLN A 151 9.34 -11.22 18.88
C GLN A 151 9.65 -10.87 17.43
N VAL A 152 10.76 -10.17 17.23
CA VAL A 152 11.17 -9.68 15.91
C VAL A 152 12.18 -10.62 15.26
N THR A 153 11.96 -10.93 14.00
CA THR A 153 12.92 -11.60 13.11
C THR A 153 13.30 -10.63 12.00
N PRO A 154 14.49 -10.01 12.06
CA PRO A 154 14.99 -9.16 10.98
C PRO A 154 15.51 -10.02 9.82
N LEU A 155 15.26 -9.57 8.60
CA LEU A 155 15.73 -10.24 7.39
C LEU A 155 16.33 -9.18 6.45
N SER A 156 17.61 -9.35 6.06
CA SER A 156 18.24 -8.60 4.99
C SER A 156 18.26 -9.43 3.71
N GLY A 157 18.01 -8.78 2.58
CA GLY A 157 17.93 -9.43 1.28
C GLY A 157 16.58 -10.10 0.99
N LYS A 158 16.52 -10.86 -0.09
CA LYS A 158 15.26 -11.43 -0.63
C LYS A 158 14.57 -12.37 0.33
N ILE A 159 13.27 -12.18 0.48
CA ILE A 159 12.41 -13.10 1.23
C ILE A 159 12.27 -14.41 0.43
N SER A 160 12.72 -15.52 1.02
CA SER A 160 12.54 -16.84 0.41
C SER A 160 11.13 -17.40 0.66
N LYS A 161 10.65 -18.24 -0.27
CA LYS A 161 9.38 -18.94 -0.08
C LYS A 161 9.41 -19.80 1.18
N ALA A 162 10.50 -20.51 1.43
CA ALA A 162 10.66 -21.36 2.61
C ALA A 162 10.55 -20.57 3.92
N PHE A 163 11.10 -19.34 3.97
CA PHE A 163 10.94 -18.46 5.11
C PHE A 163 9.49 -18.08 5.35
N LEU A 164 8.78 -17.63 4.29
CA LEU A 164 7.35 -17.27 4.40
C LEU A 164 6.50 -18.45 4.83
N ASP A 165 6.69 -19.62 4.21
CA ASP A 165 5.96 -20.85 4.57
C ASP A 165 6.18 -21.23 6.04
N LYS A 166 7.39 -21.05 6.57
CA LYS A 166 7.72 -21.31 7.99
C LYS A 166 7.10 -20.26 8.91
N TRP A 167 7.16 -18.98 8.54
CA TRP A 167 6.71 -17.89 9.39
C TRP A 167 5.17 -17.87 9.53
N PHE A 168 4.44 -18.11 8.42
CA PHE A 168 2.97 -18.14 8.41
C PHE A 168 2.35 -19.44 8.95
N LYS A 169 3.15 -20.49 9.20
CA LYS A 169 2.69 -21.75 9.82
C LYS A 169 2.71 -21.73 11.34
N LYS A 170 3.28 -20.69 11.96
CA LYS A 170 3.30 -20.50 13.40
C LYS A 170 1.95 -19.95 13.87
#